data_9a3d79c4c1a1eb17310a6145a0d4eca3
#
_entry.id   9a3d79c4c1a1eb17310a6145a0d4eca3
#
_cell.length_a   1.000
_cell.length_b   1.000
_cell.length_c   1.000
_cell.angle_alpha   90.00
_cell.angle_beta   90.00
_cell.angle_gamma   90.00
#
_symmetry.space_group_name_H-M   'P 1'
#
loop_
_entity.id
_entity.type
_entity.pdbx_description
1 polymer ?
#
loop_
_entity_poly.entity_id
_entity_poly.type
_entity_poly.pdbx_seq_one_letter_code
_entity_poly.pdbx_strand_id
1 'polypeptide(L)'
;MLIAGRYRLRDTIGQGAMGEVWRAFDETLGRPVAVKLLLPHDSDHTASSRFRLEAQTAGRLSHPNVVGVLDFGEYEGRLFLVMELVDGGSLDGLLAAAGPLPVERVAHIAAQAAVGLAVAHRQGIVHRDIKPANLLLGTDDTLKIGDFGIARFLDDPSAALTATGQIVGTSLYLAPERALGRTAGPASDVYSLGCVLYQLLTGRPPFQADSPLAVLHQHLDATPAPPRQLRTDLPPAFENYLLGLLAKEPEGRPTAEEVADWFGRGAWRGAPEPLPVEYQGHSLPDRSYATGAAAPAGHGSATAAHSNGAFVPGADTEWRTSVHRAATRRPNLPLLRRSRLAALLGGAGLFIAALLVGMLWFSPS
;
A
#
# COMPACT_ATOMS: atom_id res chain seq x y z
N MET A 1 -3.80 0.70 -33.82
CA MET A 1 -3.11 2.01 -33.71
C MET A 1 -1.61 1.79 -33.85
N LEU A 2 -0.88 2.68 -34.51
CA LEU A 2 0.58 2.60 -34.67
C LEU A 2 1.22 3.79 -33.99
N ILE A 3 1.98 3.56 -32.92
CA ILE A 3 2.66 4.59 -32.11
C ILE A 3 4.03 4.87 -32.70
N ALA A 4 4.36 6.15 -32.86
CA ALA A 4 5.64 6.64 -33.40
C ALA A 4 6.08 5.95 -34.71
N GLY A 5 5.15 5.48 -35.54
CA GLY A 5 5.43 4.77 -36.78
C GLY A 5 6.11 3.40 -36.63
N ARG A 6 6.20 2.86 -35.38
CA ARG A 6 6.96 1.66 -35.05
C ARG A 6 6.19 0.62 -34.22
N TYR A 7 5.44 1.04 -33.22
CA TYR A 7 4.81 0.13 -32.27
C TYR A 7 3.33 -0.04 -32.57
N ARG A 8 2.96 -1.21 -33.10
CA ARG A 8 1.57 -1.55 -33.40
C ARG A 8 0.87 -2.07 -32.17
N LEU A 9 -0.03 -1.26 -31.60
CA LEU A 9 -0.86 -1.69 -30.47
C LEU A 9 -1.85 -2.78 -30.91
N ARG A 10 -2.04 -3.79 -30.04
CA ARG A 10 -2.99 -4.91 -30.24
C ARG A 10 -4.07 -4.87 -29.17
N ASP A 11 -3.82 -5.49 -28.02
CA ASP A 11 -4.78 -5.66 -26.94
C ASP A 11 -4.36 -4.87 -25.70
N THR A 12 -5.31 -4.31 -24.97
CA THR A 12 -5.04 -3.70 -23.67
C THR A 12 -4.83 -4.81 -22.64
N ILE A 13 -3.68 -4.79 -21.94
CA ILE A 13 -3.31 -5.76 -20.92
C ILE A 13 -3.38 -5.18 -19.50
N GLY A 14 -3.55 -3.86 -19.37
CA GLY A 14 -3.72 -3.18 -18.09
C GLY A 14 -4.25 -1.77 -18.28
N GLN A 15 -5.05 -1.31 -17.32
CA GLN A 15 -5.56 0.06 -17.25
C GLN A 15 -5.53 0.53 -15.81
N GLY A 16 -5.08 1.77 -15.59
CA GLY A 16 -4.98 2.35 -14.26
C GLY A 16 -5.02 3.87 -14.28
N ALA A 17 -4.87 4.47 -13.10
CA ALA A 17 -4.93 5.93 -12.91
C ALA A 17 -3.87 6.71 -13.72
N MET A 18 -2.78 6.04 -14.13
CA MET A 18 -1.66 6.67 -14.85
C MET A 18 -1.71 6.45 -16.36
N GLY A 19 -2.63 5.64 -16.88
CA GLY A 19 -2.74 5.33 -18.28
C GLY A 19 -3.08 3.88 -18.57
N GLU A 20 -2.77 3.46 -19.79
CA GLU A 20 -3.10 2.15 -20.34
C GLU A 20 -1.82 1.40 -20.71
N VAL A 21 -1.79 0.10 -20.49
CA VAL A 21 -0.70 -0.78 -20.93
C VAL A 21 -1.25 -1.69 -22.04
N TRP A 22 -0.58 -1.70 -23.17
CA TRP A 22 -0.97 -2.43 -24.35
C TRP A 22 0.04 -3.52 -24.68
N ARG A 23 -0.44 -4.70 -25.05
CA ARG A 23 0.36 -5.64 -25.84
C ARG A 23 0.56 -5.01 -27.21
N ALA A 24 1.80 -4.96 -27.68
CA ALA A 24 2.15 -4.34 -28.95
C ALA A 24 3.19 -5.16 -29.71
N PHE A 25 3.45 -4.78 -30.94
CA PHE A 25 4.49 -5.38 -31.78
C PHE A 25 5.42 -4.29 -32.31
N ASP A 26 6.72 -4.44 -32.08
CA ASP A 26 7.77 -3.60 -32.63
C ASP A 26 8.00 -4.02 -34.11
N GLU A 27 7.49 -3.27 -35.05
CA GLU A 27 7.60 -3.59 -36.48
C GLU A 27 9.02 -3.48 -37.03
N THR A 28 9.89 -2.71 -36.34
CA THR A 28 11.28 -2.55 -36.75
C THR A 28 12.13 -3.75 -36.31
N LEU A 29 11.94 -4.24 -35.08
CA LEU A 29 12.73 -5.35 -34.54
C LEU A 29 12.02 -6.71 -34.63
N GLY A 30 10.76 -6.74 -35.11
CA GLY A 30 10.00 -7.98 -35.31
C GLY A 30 9.71 -8.75 -34.02
N ARG A 31 9.44 -8.05 -32.91
CA ARG A 31 9.24 -8.69 -31.61
C ARG A 31 8.02 -8.13 -30.85
N PRO A 32 7.38 -8.95 -29.98
CA PRO A 32 6.34 -8.47 -29.09
C PRO A 32 6.95 -7.57 -28.00
N VAL A 33 6.19 -6.54 -27.59
CA VAL A 33 6.56 -5.59 -26.53
C VAL A 33 5.30 -5.17 -25.75
N ALA A 34 5.49 -4.61 -24.56
CA ALA A 34 4.45 -3.89 -23.83
C ALA A 34 4.64 -2.38 -24.04
N VAL A 35 3.55 -1.66 -24.34
CA VAL A 35 3.58 -0.20 -24.48
C VAL A 35 2.65 0.42 -23.45
N LYS A 36 3.20 1.20 -22.52
CA LYS A 36 2.43 1.99 -21.57
C LYS A 36 2.23 3.39 -22.12
N LEU A 37 0.97 3.76 -22.34
CA LEU A 37 0.56 5.10 -22.76
C LEU A 37 0.10 5.86 -21.52
N LEU A 38 0.79 6.94 -21.18
CA LEU A 38 0.38 7.80 -20.08
C LEU A 38 -0.83 8.65 -20.48
N LEU A 39 -1.60 9.09 -19.47
CA LEU A 39 -2.69 10.03 -19.71
C LEU A 39 -2.14 11.32 -20.33
N PRO A 40 -2.93 12.02 -21.17
CA PRO A 40 -2.53 13.31 -21.71
C PRO A 40 -2.21 14.28 -20.56
N HIS A 41 -1.13 15.03 -20.68
CA HIS A 41 -0.73 16.05 -19.72
C HIS A 41 -0.98 17.42 -20.34
N ASP A 42 -1.56 18.31 -19.56
CA ASP A 42 -1.49 19.72 -19.88
C ASP A 42 -0.01 20.09 -19.95
N SER A 43 0.41 20.72 -21.04
CA SER A 43 1.74 21.03 -21.55
C SER A 43 2.82 21.46 -20.52
N ASP A 44 3.03 20.68 -19.47
CA ASP A 44 4.13 20.93 -18.52
C ASP A 44 5.42 20.28 -19.04
N HIS A 45 6.27 21.10 -19.66
CA HIS A 45 7.62 20.72 -20.11
C HIS A 45 8.45 20.08 -18.98
N THR A 46 8.15 20.41 -17.74
CA THR A 46 8.83 19.85 -16.55
C THR A 46 8.50 18.39 -16.36
N ALA A 47 7.23 17.99 -16.56
CA ALA A 47 6.77 16.60 -16.46
C ALA A 47 7.43 15.71 -17.53
N SER A 48 7.46 16.19 -18.78
CA SER A 48 8.11 15.48 -19.90
C SER A 48 9.62 15.31 -19.67
N SER A 49 10.30 16.33 -19.12
CA SER A 49 11.74 16.26 -18.84
C SER A 49 12.06 15.27 -17.72
N ARG A 50 11.26 15.28 -16.66
CA ARG A 50 11.38 14.29 -15.57
C ARG A 50 11.14 12.86 -16.08
N PHE A 51 10.04 12.63 -16.81
CA PHE A 51 9.75 11.33 -17.41
C PHE A 51 10.94 10.79 -18.21
N ARG A 52 11.54 11.62 -19.08
CA ARG A 52 12.73 11.24 -19.87
C ARG A 52 13.91 10.82 -18.99
N LEU A 53 14.20 11.57 -17.95
CA LEU A 53 15.30 11.26 -17.02
C LEU A 53 15.09 9.91 -16.31
N GLU A 54 13.86 9.61 -15.87
CA GLU A 54 13.61 8.33 -15.18
C GLU A 54 13.50 7.18 -16.16
N ALA A 55 12.90 7.37 -17.32
CA ALA A 55 12.95 6.35 -18.37
C ALA A 55 14.39 5.98 -18.73
N GLN A 56 15.29 6.97 -18.84
CA GLN A 56 16.73 6.74 -19.04
C GLN A 56 17.37 6.01 -17.85
N THR A 57 16.96 6.35 -16.63
CA THR A 57 17.50 5.72 -15.42
C THR A 57 17.01 4.27 -15.31
N ALA A 58 15.72 4.02 -15.52
CA ALA A 58 15.16 2.67 -15.56
C ALA A 58 15.73 1.83 -16.72
N GLY A 59 16.01 2.45 -17.86
CA GLY A 59 16.63 1.79 -19.01
C GLY A 59 18.06 1.27 -18.76
N ARG A 60 18.72 1.69 -17.69
CA ARG A 60 20.02 1.15 -17.25
C ARG A 60 19.87 -0.17 -16.50
N LEU A 61 18.68 -0.46 -15.96
CA LEU A 61 18.42 -1.71 -15.26
C LEU A 61 18.25 -2.85 -16.27
N SER A 62 19.17 -3.79 -16.25
CA SER A 62 19.12 -5.03 -17.04
C SER A 62 19.33 -6.22 -16.11
N HIS A 63 18.26 -6.94 -15.80
CA HIS A 63 18.30 -8.11 -14.91
C HIS A 63 17.10 -9.03 -15.17
N PRO A 64 17.25 -10.36 -15.04
CA PRO A 64 16.14 -11.30 -15.24
C PRO A 64 14.88 -10.98 -14.39
N ASN A 65 15.07 -10.47 -13.18
CA ASN A 65 13.97 -10.14 -12.26
C ASN A 65 13.50 -8.67 -12.34
N VAL A 66 13.83 -7.96 -13.41
CA VAL A 66 13.38 -6.58 -13.68
C VAL A 66 12.82 -6.52 -15.09
N VAL A 67 11.67 -5.90 -15.27
CA VAL A 67 11.11 -5.64 -16.61
C VAL A 67 11.98 -4.62 -17.32
N GLY A 68 12.56 -5.02 -18.46
CA GLY A 68 13.45 -4.16 -19.24
C GLY A 68 12.68 -3.01 -19.90
N VAL A 69 13.18 -1.78 -19.76
CA VAL A 69 12.74 -0.63 -20.55
C VAL A 69 13.52 -0.64 -21.87
N LEU A 70 12.77 -0.63 -22.99
CA LEU A 70 13.32 -0.80 -24.33
C LEU A 70 13.37 0.50 -25.12
N ASP A 71 12.38 1.37 -24.91
CA ASP A 71 12.27 2.66 -25.59
C ASP A 71 11.29 3.57 -24.85
N PHE A 72 11.32 4.87 -25.13
CA PHE A 72 10.35 5.82 -24.61
C PHE A 72 10.25 7.02 -25.55
N GLY A 73 9.14 7.73 -25.50
CA GLY A 73 8.93 8.90 -26.35
C GLY A 73 7.64 9.61 -26.07
N GLU A 74 7.29 10.45 -27.06
CA GLU A 74 6.04 11.20 -27.06
C GLU A 74 5.35 10.99 -28.42
N TYR A 75 4.04 10.76 -28.40
CA TYR A 75 3.22 10.60 -29.58
C TYR A 75 1.84 11.23 -29.35
N GLU A 76 1.44 12.14 -30.24
CA GLU A 76 0.16 12.87 -30.15
C GLU A 76 -0.08 13.51 -28.75
N GLY A 77 0.94 14.15 -28.17
CA GLY A 77 0.85 14.79 -26.87
C GLY A 77 0.74 13.82 -25.67
N ARG A 78 0.99 12.53 -25.88
CA ARG A 78 1.04 11.51 -24.84
C ARG A 78 2.43 10.92 -24.73
N LEU A 79 2.94 10.82 -23.52
CA LEU A 79 4.18 10.09 -23.25
C LEU A 79 3.93 8.60 -23.33
N PHE A 80 4.88 7.86 -23.91
CA PHE A 80 4.83 6.40 -23.95
C PHE A 80 6.14 5.77 -23.49
N LEU A 81 6.02 4.59 -22.91
CA LEU A 81 7.13 3.75 -22.50
C LEU A 81 6.97 2.37 -23.15
N VAL A 82 8.03 1.91 -23.80
CA VAL A 82 8.10 0.56 -24.36
C VAL A 82 8.90 -0.33 -23.45
N MET A 83 8.35 -1.47 -23.10
CA MET A 83 8.93 -2.39 -22.12
C MET A 83 8.94 -3.81 -22.68
N GLU A 84 9.74 -4.66 -22.08
CA GLU A 84 9.66 -6.10 -22.22
C GLU A 84 8.21 -6.57 -21.95
N LEU A 85 7.68 -7.40 -22.84
CA LEU A 85 6.40 -8.06 -22.61
C LEU A 85 6.63 -9.33 -21.79
N VAL A 86 6.04 -9.39 -20.61
CA VAL A 86 6.05 -10.59 -19.77
C VAL A 86 4.82 -11.43 -20.11
N ASP A 87 5.05 -12.62 -20.67
CA ASP A 87 3.97 -13.57 -21.01
C ASP A 87 3.58 -14.37 -19.75
N GLY A 88 2.65 -13.83 -19.01
CA GLY A 88 2.14 -14.37 -17.74
C GLY A 88 1.15 -13.40 -17.14
N GLY A 89 1.16 -13.28 -15.83
CA GLY A 89 0.24 -12.40 -15.12
C GLY A 89 0.90 -11.70 -13.94
N SER A 90 0.16 -10.77 -13.33
CA SER A 90 0.59 -10.17 -12.08
C SER A 90 0.30 -11.10 -10.89
N LEU A 91 1.03 -10.93 -9.79
CA LEU A 91 0.72 -11.63 -8.54
C LEU A 91 -0.66 -11.26 -7.99
N ASP A 92 -1.18 -10.08 -8.35
CA ASP A 92 -2.55 -9.67 -8.01
C ASP A 92 -3.57 -10.57 -8.71
N GLY A 93 -3.42 -10.77 -10.01
CA GLY A 93 -4.26 -11.68 -10.79
C GLY A 93 -4.13 -13.14 -10.33
N LEU A 94 -2.91 -13.58 -10.01
CA LEU A 94 -2.67 -14.92 -9.49
C LEU A 94 -3.36 -15.13 -8.14
N LEU A 95 -3.26 -14.17 -7.22
CA LEU A 95 -3.89 -14.22 -5.92
C LEU A 95 -5.42 -14.23 -6.04
N ALA A 96 -5.98 -13.41 -6.92
CA ALA A 96 -7.42 -13.37 -7.19
C ALA A 96 -7.95 -14.71 -7.74
N ALA A 97 -7.17 -15.40 -8.57
CA ALA A 97 -7.56 -16.65 -9.19
C ALA A 97 -7.34 -17.88 -8.29
N ALA A 98 -6.23 -17.92 -7.54
CA ALA A 98 -5.80 -19.12 -6.79
C ALA A 98 -5.95 -18.98 -5.26
N GLY A 99 -6.20 -17.75 -4.74
CA GLY A 99 -6.14 -17.50 -3.30
C GLY A 99 -4.70 -17.56 -2.76
N PRO A 100 -4.52 -17.83 -1.45
CA PRO A 100 -3.21 -17.93 -0.82
C PRO A 100 -2.31 -18.97 -1.50
N LEU A 101 -1.02 -18.62 -1.69
CA LEU A 101 -0.07 -19.45 -2.40
C LEU A 101 0.66 -20.42 -1.44
N PRO A 102 1.18 -21.58 -1.95
CA PRO A 102 2.06 -22.46 -1.19
C PRO A 102 3.28 -21.71 -0.63
N VAL A 103 3.73 -22.08 0.57
CA VAL A 103 4.84 -21.42 1.28
C VAL A 103 6.12 -21.41 0.45
N GLU A 104 6.43 -22.53 -0.18
CA GLU A 104 7.59 -22.70 -1.07
C GLU A 104 7.55 -21.74 -2.24
N ARG A 105 6.37 -21.57 -2.84
CA ARG A 105 6.19 -20.64 -3.96
C ARG A 105 6.36 -19.20 -3.52
N VAL A 106 5.83 -18.83 -2.36
CA VAL A 106 6.03 -17.48 -1.80
C VAL A 106 7.49 -17.23 -1.47
N ALA A 107 8.20 -18.21 -0.92
CA ALA A 107 9.65 -18.11 -0.65
C ALA A 107 10.46 -17.91 -1.95
N HIS A 108 10.09 -18.62 -3.02
CA HIS A 108 10.74 -18.47 -4.33
C HIS A 108 10.48 -17.09 -4.94
N ILE A 109 9.25 -16.61 -4.87
CA ILE A 109 8.85 -15.25 -5.27
C ILE A 109 9.64 -14.20 -4.47
N ALA A 110 9.74 -14.39 -3.14
CA ALA A 110 10.47 -13.48 -2.26
C ALA A 110 11.95 -13.35 -2.64
N ALA A 111 12.63 -14.49 -2.89
CA ALA A 111 14.03 -14.50 -3.32
C ALA A 111 14.21 -13.72 -4.62
N GLN A 112 13.42 -13.98 -5.64
CA GLN A 112 13.52 -13.32 -6.94
C GLN A 112 13.20 -11.82 -6.88
N ALA A 113 12.12 -11.43 -6.15
CA ALA A 113 11.77 -10.03 -5.95
C ALA A 113 12.89 -9.28 -5.24
N ALA A 114 13.45 -9.86 -4.19
CA ALA A 114 14.55 -9.26 -3.43
C ALA A 114 15.82 -9.13 -4.27
N VAL A 115 16.16 -10.09 -5.12
CA VAL A 115 17.29 -9.99 -6.08
C VAL A 115 17.07 -8.80 -7.03
N GLY A 116 15.87 -8.66 -7.62
CA GLY A 116 15.52 -7.55 -8.50
C GLY A 116 15.64 -6.19 -7.81
N LEU A 117 15.14 -6.08 -6.57
CA LEU A 117 15.25 -4.87 -5.74
C LEU A 117 16.72 -4.56 -5.40
N ALA A 118 17.51 -5.56 -5.00
CA ALA A 118 18.92 -5.37 -4.67
C ALA A 118 19.73 -4.81 -5.86
N VAL A 119 19.44 -5.27 -7.08
CA VAL A 119 20.06 -4.74 -8.31
C VAL A 119 19.71 -3.25 -8.50
N ALA A 120 18.44 -2.87 -8.34
CA ALA A 120 18.00 -1.49 -8.46
C ALA A 120 18.61 -0.60 -7.36
N HIS A 121 18.58 -1.06 -6.11
CA HIS A 121 19.10 -0.32 -4.96
C HIS A 121 20.60 -0.04 -5.07
N ARG A 122 21.41 -0.99 -5.58
CA ARG A 122 22.83 -0.77 -5.86
C ARG A 122 23.10 0.33 -6.89
N GLN A 123 22.12 0.60 -7.77
CA GLN A 123 22.21 1.70 -8.74
C GLN A 123 21.55 2.99 -8.23
N GLY A 124 21.17 3.04 -6.93
CA GLY A 124 20.50 4.19 -6.32
C GLY A 124 19.03 4.35 -6.74
N ILE A 125 18.43 3.31 -7.34
CA ILE A 125 17.04 3.33 -7.80
C ILE A 125 16.16 2.65 -6.76
N VAL A 126 15.19 3.40 -6.22
CA VAL A 126 14.14 2.92 -5.29
C VAL A 126 12.84 2.79 -6.07
N HIS A 127 12.16 1.66 -5.95
CA HIS A 127 10.93 1.38 -6.70
C HIS A 127 9.73 2.21 -6.23
N ARG A 128 9.55 2.36 -4.93
CA ARG A 128 8.54 3.20 -4.26
C ARG A 128 7.07 2.74 -4.39
N ASP A 129 6.77 1.71 -5.17
CA ASP A 129 5.40 1.21 -5.41
C ASP A 129 5.35 -0.31 -5.55
N ILE A 130 6.05 -1.03 -4.68
CA ILE A 130 5.98 -2.50 -4.63
C ILE A 130 4.59 -2.93 -4.16
N LYS A 131 3.90 -3.68 -5.03
CA LYS A 131 2.56 -4.23 -4.80
C LYS A 131 2.34 -5.43 -5.74
N PRO A 132 1.37 -6.33 -5.47
CA PRO A 132 1.15 -7.52 -6.30
C PRO A 132 0.93 -7.23 -7.79
N ALA A 133 0.30 -6.10 -8.12
CA ALA A 133 0.05 -5.71 -9.51
C ALA A 133 1.33 -5.37 -10.29
N ASN A 134 2.41 -4.95 -9.62
CA ASN A 134 3.69 -4.59 -10.22
C ASN A 134 4.72 -5.75 -10.20
N LEU A 135 4.35 -6.89 -9.67
CA LEU A 135 5.15 -8.10 -9.65
C LEU A 135 4.59 -9.10 -10.66
N LEU A 136 5.26 -9.23 -11.79
CA LEU A 136 4.82 -10.04 -12.91
C LEU A 136 5.50 -11.42 -12.86
N LEU A 137 4.75 -12.47 -13.11
CA LEU A 137 5.26 -13.83 -13.12
C LEU A 137 5.16 -14.38 -14.54
N GLY A 138 6.31 -14.71 -15.14
CA GLY A 138 6.38 -15.35 -16.44
C GLY A 138 5.82 -16.77 -16.41
N THR A 139 5.61 -17.34 -17.59
CA THR A 139 5.13 -18.75 -17.74
C THR A 139 6.16 -19.77 -17.26
N ASP A 140 7.42 -19.37 -17.11
CA ASP A 140 8.55 -20.14 -16.58
C ASP A 140 8.77 -19.95 -15.08
N ASP A 141 7.80 -19.34 -14.36
CA ASP A 141 7.89 -18.92 -12.95
C ASP A 141 9.02 -17.89 -12.66
N THR A 142 9.57 -17.22 -13.67
CA THR A 142 10.48 -16.09 -13.47
C THR A 142 9.69 -14.87 -13.03
N LEU A 143 9.99 -14.34 -11.85
CA LEU A 143 9.42 -13.08 -11.37
C LEU A 143 10.15 -11.88 -12.00
N LYS A 144 9.39 -10.89 -12.45
CA LYS A 144 9.91 -9.60 -12.94
C LYS A 144 9.19 -8.44 -12.26
N ILE A 145 9.96 -7.50 -11.74
CA ILE A 145 9.45 -6.26 -11.15
C ILE A 145 9.19 -5.28 -12.28
N GLY A 146 7.94 -4.86 -12.46
CA GLY A 146 7.52 -3.85 -13.43
C GLY A 146 7.30 -2.49 -12.80
N ASP A 147 7.11 -1.48 -13.64
CA ASP A 147 6.72 -0.13 -13.22
C ASP A 147 7.65 0.53 -12.19
N PHE A 148 8.98 0.43 -12.38
CA PHE A 148 9.93 1.22 -11.59
C PHE A 148 9.60 2.71 -11.74
N GLY A 149 8.96 3.28 -10.74
CA GLY A 149 8.73 4.70 -10.42
C GLY A 149 8.52 5.75 -11.53
N ILE A 150 8.60 5.37 -12.81
CA ILE A 150 8.63 6.25 -13.99
C ILE A 150 7.37 7.13 -14.12
N ALA A 151 6.28 6.76 -13.49
CA ALA A 151 4.99 7.46 -13.61
C ALA A 151 4.66 8.38 -12.43
N ARG A 152 5.51 8.46 -11.40
CA ARG A 152 5.24 9.28 -10.20
C ARG A 152 5.69 10.74 -10.29
N PHE A 153 6.12 11.19 -11.48
CA PHE A 153 6.44 12.59 -11.71
C PHE A 153 5.26 13.53 -11.66
N LEU A 154 4.08 12.97 -11.74
CA LEU A 154 2.83 13.72 -11.71
C LEU A 154 2.33 13.98 -10.30
N ASP A 155 2.87 13.25 -9.31
CA ASP A 155 2.47 13.34 -7.92
C ASP A 155 3.61 13.96 -7.10
N ASP A 156 3.52 15.25 -6.80
CA ASP A 156 4.20 15.85 -5.67
C ASP A 156 3.84 15.03 -4.42
N PRO A 157 4.82 14.54 -3.60
CA PRO A 157 4.52 13.76 -2.38
C PRO A 157 3.55 14.46 -1.43
N SER A 158 3.51 15.80 -1.45
CA SER A 158 2.56 16.62 -0.68
C SER A 158 1.17 16.67 -1.33
N ALA A 159 1.06 16.51 -2.65
CA ALA A 159 -0.22 16.53 -3.37
C ALA A 159 -0.94 15.18 -3.33
N ALA A 160 -0.23 14.06 -3.29
CA ALA A 160 -0.82 12.71 -3.24
C ALA A 160 -1.64 12.46 -1.95
N LEU A 161 -1.27 13.11 -0.84
CA LEU A 161 -2.01 13.00 0.42
C LEU A 161 -3.27 13.88 0.47
N THR A 162 -3.38 14.92 -0.34
CA THR A 162 -4.40 15.98 -0.14
C THR A 162 -5.31 16.26 -1.34
N ALA A 163 -4.91 15.97 -2.58
CA ALA A 163 -5.57 16.55 -3.75
C ALA A 163 -6.79 15.78 -4.28
N THR A 164 -6.94 14.48 -4.08
CA THR A 164 -8.00 13.73 -4.78
C THR A 164 -8.91 12.85 -3.93
N GLY A 165 -8.66 12.67 -2.62
CA GLY A 165 -9.47 11.73 -1.82
C GLY A 165 -9.43 10.26 -2.33
N GLN A 166 -8.63 9.97 -3.35
CA GLN A 166 -8.45 8.66 -3.96
C GLN A 166 -7.15 7.99 -3.51
N ILE A 167 -6.97 7.81 -2.20
CA ILE A 167 -5.95 6.88 -1.67
C ILE A 167 -6.53 5.45 -1.74
N VAL A 168 -7.04 5.04 -2.89
CA VAL A 168 -7.63 3.69 -3.05
C VAL A 168 -6.57 2.77 -3.64
N GLY A 169 -6.17 1.73 -2.88
CA GLY A 169 -5.36 0.61 -3.32
C GLY A 169 -3.86 0.67 -2.99
N THR A 170 -3.19 1.80 -3.09
CA THR A 170 -1.72 1.91 -2.83
C THR A 170 -1.39 1.98 -1.33
N SER A 171 -2.32 2.40 -0.47
CA SER A 171 -2.09 2.51 0.98
C SER A 171 -1.83 1.16 1.68
N LEU A 172 -2.29 0.04 1.13
CA LEU A 172 -2.14 -1.31 1.71
C LEU A 172 -0.69 -1.80 1.81
N TYR A 173 0.23 -1.19 1.07
CA TYR A 173 1.65 -1.59 1.00
C TYR A 173 2.58 -0.43 1.34
N LEU A 174 2.05 0.68 1.85
CA LEU A 174 2.81 1.90 2.08
C LEU A 174 3.67 1.78 3.35
N ALA A 175 4.96 2.04 3.24
CA ALA A 175 5.88 2.02 4.38
C ALA A 175 5.58 3.18 5.35
N PRO A 176 5.78 2.98 6.69
CA PRO A 176 5.48 3.98 7.73
C PRO A 176 6.12 5.34 7.48
N GLU A 177 7.41 5.38 7.12
CA GLU A 177 8.13 6.62 6.82
C GLU A 177 7.50 7.40 5.67
N ARG A 178 6.92 6.69 4.70
CA ARG A 178 6.20 7.31 3.58
C ARG A 178 4.83 7.86 3.99
N ALA A 179 4.15 7.17 4.89
CA ALA A 179 2.90 7.67 5.48
C ALA A 179 3.14 8.96 6.26
N LEU A 180 4.34 9.16 6.82
CA LEU A 180 4.80 10.40 7.46
C LEU A 180 5.31 11.46 6.47
N GLY A 181 5.23 11.24 5.16
CA GLY A 181 5.73 12.18 4.14
C GLY A 181 7.27 12.23 4.02
N ARG A 182 7.97 11.28 4.63
CA ARG A 182 9.44 11.17 4.51
C ARG A 182 9.84 10.58 3.16
N THR A 183 11.07 10.83 2.75
CA THR A 183 11.62 10.30 1.49
C THR A 183 11.67 8.77 1.54
N ALA A 184 11.16 8.12 0.47
CA ALA A 184 11.30 6.68 0.30
C ALA A 184 12.76 6.29 0.08
N GLY A 185 13.20 5.28 0.83
CA GLY A 185 14.51 4.64 0.65
C GLY A 185 14.37 3.16 0.26
N PRO A 186 15.50 2.44 0.07
CA PRO A 186 15.52 0.99 -0.16
C PRO A 186 14.71 0.19 0.87
N ALA A 187 14.75 0.57 2.14
CA ALA A 187 14.00 -0.05 3.22
C ALA A 187 12.47 0.08 3.06
N SER A 188 11.98 1.13 2.34
CA SER A 188 10.56 1.27 2.02
C SER A 188 10.07 0.19 1.07
N ASP A 189 10.88 -0.19 0.07
CA ASP A 189 10.56 -1.26 -0.86
C ASP A 189 10.55 -2.63 -0.16
N VAL A 190 11.48 -2.84 0.80
CA VAL A 190 11.54 -4.07 1.61
C VAL A 190 10.28 -4.21 2.48
N TYR A 191 9.82 -3.13 3.11
CA TYR A 191 8.56 -3.15 3.85
C TYR A 191 7.37 -3.49 2.95
N SER A 192 7.27 -2.84 1.80
CA SER A 192 6.20 -3.09 0.83
C SER A 192 6.24 -4.54 0.34
N LEU A 193 7.43 -5.11 0.10
CA LEU A 193 7.61 -6.54 -0.20
C LEU A 193 7.09 -7.40 0.96
N GLY A 194 7.40 -7.06 2.21
CA GLY A 194 6.85 -7.74 3.39
C GLY A 194 5.32 -7.78 3.39
N CYS A 195 4.65 -6.66 3.07
CA CYS A 195 3.19 -6.60 2.94
C CYS A 195 2.67 -7.54 1.83
N VAL A 196 3.35 -7.58 0.67
CA VAL A 196 3.01 -8.47 -0.43
C VAL A 196 3.15 -9.93 -0.01
N LEU A 197 4.27 -10.33 0.59
CA LEU A 197 4.51 -11.71 1.03
C LEU A 197 3.47 -12.14 2.08
N TYR A 198 3.14 -11.26 3.01
CA TYR A 198 2.08 -11.51 3.98
C TYR A 198 0.75 -11.82 3.27
N GLN A 199 0.39 -11.02 2.28
CA GLN A 199 -0.85 -11.20 1.51
C GLN A 199 -0.82 -12.48 0.68
N LEU A 200 0.29 -12.80 0.04
CA LEU A 200 0.42 -14.05 -0.75
C LEU A 200 0.27 -15.29 0.14
N LEU A 201 0.72 -15.23 1.39
CA LEU A 201 0.60 -16.33 2.36
C LEU A 201 -0.80 -16.45 2.94
N THR A 202 -1.46 -15.34 3.26
CA THR A 202 -2.68 -15.32 4.08
C THR A 202 -3.96 -14.99 3.30
N GLY A 203 -3.82 -14.53 2.04
CA GLY A 203 -4.92 -14.04 1.19
C GLY A 203 -5.35 -12.59 1.48
N ARG A 204 -4.79 -11.94 2.51
CA ARG A 204 -5.12 -10.56 2.88
C ARG A 204 -3.87 -9.77 3.30
N PRO A 205 -3.80 -8.46 3.05
CA PRO A 205 -2.67 -7.64 3.48
C PRO A 205 -2.58 -7.59 5.03
N PRO A 206 -1.43 -7.21 5.60
CA PRO A 206 -1.23 -7.18 7.05
C PRO A 206 -2.15 -6.18 7.78
N PHE A 207 -2.58 -5.14 7.07
CA PHE A 207 -3.45 -4.10 7.60
C PHE A 207 -4.62 -3.84 6.65
N GLN A 208 -5.82 -3.75 7.22
CA GLN A 208 -7.07 -3.46 6.52
C GLN A 208 -8.00 -2.64 7.40
N ALA A 209 -8.68 -1.66 6.81
CA ALA A 209 -9.71 -0.86 7.47
C ALA A 209 -10.68 -0.27 6.42
N ASP A 210 -11.82 0.26 6.89
CA ASP A 210 -12.86 0.84 6.04
C ASP A 210 -12.45 2.15 5.35
N SER A 211 -11.38 2.79 5.81
CA SER A 211 -10.86 4.01 5.19
C SER A 211 -9.36 3.95 4.96
N PRO A 212 -8.87 4.56 3.87
CA PRO A 212 -7.44 4.65 3.58
C PRO A 212 -6.63 5.30 4.71
N LEU A 213 -7.20 6.29 5.40
CA LEU A 213 -6.56 6.94 6.54
C LEU A 213 -6.38 5.99 7.73
N ALA A 214 -7.38 5.14 8.00
CA ALA A 214 -7.26 4.14 9.06
C ALA A 214 -6.21 3.07 8.74
N VAL A 215 -6.07 2.68 7.45
CA VAL A 215 -4.98 1.80 7.00
C VAL A 215 -3.62 2.47 7.22
N LEU A 216 -3.49 3.76 6.89
CA LEU A 216 -2.26 4.53 7.13
C LEU A 216 -1.88 4.53 8.61
N HIS A 217 -2.83 4.78 9.52
CA HIS A 217 -2.59 4.71 10.97
C HIS A 217 -2.12 3.31 11.41
N GLN A 218 -2.70 2.25 10.84
CA GLN A 218 -2.24 0.90 11.15
C GLN A 218 -0.80 0.65 10.68
N HIS A 219 -0.41 1.18 9.52
CA HIS A 219 0.98 1.11 9.06
C HIS A 219 1.94 1.84 10.00
N LEU A 220 1.50 2.94 10.63
CA LEU A 220 2.33 3.69 11.59
C LEU A 220 2.48 2.96 12.92
N ASP A 221 1.37 2.50 13.52
CA ASP A 221 1.35 2.17 14.95
C ASP A 221 0.95 0.71 15.25
N ALA A 222 0.18 0.05 14.34
CA ALA A 222 -0.33 -1.28 14.65
C ALA A 222 0.71 -2.38 14.37
N THR A 223 0.74 -3.37 15.25
CA THR A 223 1.48 -4.62 15.02
C THR A 223 0.66 -5.54 14.10
N PRO A 224 1.23 -6.09 13.02
CA PRO A 224 0.52 -7.01 12.17
C PRO A 224 0.21 -8.31 12.92
N ALA A 225 -0.95 -8.91 12.67
CA ALA A 225 -1.27 -10.22 13.23
C ALA A 225 -0.22 -11.25 12.76
N PRO A 226 0.29 -12.12 13.66
CA PRO A 226 1.20 -13.18 13.25
C PRO A 226 0.57 -14.03 12.16
N PRO A 227 1.22 -14.22 10.98
CA PRO A 227 0.62 -14.93 9.87
C PRO A 227 0.31 -16.40 10.19
N ARG A 228 1.00 -17.03 11.15
CA ARG A 228 0.69 -18.39 11.61
C ARG A 228 -0.66 -18.53 12.34
N GLN A 229 -1.25 -17.44 12.81
CA GLN A 229 -2.63 -17.44 13.31
C GLN A 229 -3.65 -17.66 12.18
N LEU A 230 -3.28 -17.33 10.96
CA LEU A 230 -4.13 -17.48 9.76
C LEU A 230 -3.73 -18.71 8.93
N ARG A 231 -2.47 -19.13 9.05
CA ARG A 231 -1.87 -20.20 8.28
C ARG A 231 -0.90 -21.01 9.14
N THR A 232 -1.39 -22.08 9.72
CA THR A 232 -0.67 -22.89 10.73
C THR A 232 0.50 -23.70 10.18
N ASP A 233 0.54 -23.97 8.87
CA ASP A 233 1.62 -24.70 8.17
C ASP A 233 2.84 -23.82 7.86
N LEU A 234 2.79 -22.51 8.15
CA LEU A 234 3.91 -21.61 7.92
C LEU A 234 5.06 -21.91 8.90
N PRO A 235 6.30 -22.13 8.43
CA PRO A 235 7.46 -22.31 9.30
C PRO A 235 7.67 -21.13 10.24
N PRO A 236 8.03 -21.35 11.53
CA PRO A 236 8.28 -20.27 12.48
C PRO A 236 9.39 -19.30 12.04
N ALA A 237 10.43 -19.80 11.37
CA ALA A 237 11.49 -18.95 10.83
C ALA A 237 10.96 -17.98 9.77
N PHE A 238 10.06 -18.45 8.88
CA PHE A 238 9.46 -17.60 7.87
C PHE A 238 8.63 -16.49 8.51
N GLU A 239 7.73 -16.84 9.45
CA GLU A 239 6.93 -15.85 10.17
C GLU A 239 7.80 -14.79 10.82
N ASN A 240 8.81 -15.21 11.58
CA ASN A 240 9.70 -14.33 12.29
C ASN A 240 10.41 -13.35 11.33
N TYR A 241 10.98 -13.86 10.24
CA TYR A 241 11.68 -13.02 9.26
C TYR A 241 10.71 -12.08 8.52
N LEU A 242 9.53 -12.57 8.13
CA LEU A 242 8.49 -11.75 7.50
C LEU A 242 8.06 -10.59 8.38
N LEU A 243 7.88 -10.83 9.69
CA LEU A 243 7.57 -9.77 10.64
C LEU A 243 8.72 -8.75 10.76
N GLY A 244 9.97 -9.19 10.63
CA GLY A 244 11.14 -8.33 10.56
C GLY A 244 11.12 -7.38 9.34
N LEU A 245 10.63 -7.84 8.17
CA LEU A 245 10.45 -6.94 7.01
C LEU A 245 9.42 -5.83 7.29
N LEU A 246 8.46 -6.10 8.19
CA LEU A 246 7.38 -5.18 8.58
C LEU A 246 7.73 -4.32 9.81
N ALA A 247 9.00 -4.27 10.22
CA ALA A 247 9.47 -3.37 11.28
C ALA A 247 9.12 -1.91 10.94
N LYS A 248 8.69 -1.15 11.95
CA LYS A 248 8.23 0.23 11.74
C LYS A 248 9.38 1.16 11.37
N GLU A 249 10.49 1.05 12.07
CA GLU A 249 11.70 1.82 11.78
C GLU A 249 12.46 1.21 10.60
N PRO A 250 12.86 2.01 9.59
CA PRO A 250 13.56 1.53 8.40
C PRO A 250 14.88 0.81 8.70
N GLU A 251 15.59 1.26 9.75
CA GLU A 251 16.89 0.73 10.18
C GLU A 251 16.78 -0.69 10.77
N GLY A 252 15.60 -1.07 11.25
CA GLY A 252 15.32 -2.42 11.77
C GLY A 252 15.04 -3.45 10.67
N ARG A 253 14.97 -3.05 9.41
CA ARG A 253 14.66 -3.93 8.28
C ARG A 253 15.94 -4.42 7.61
N PRO A 254 15.98 -5.68 7.15
CA PRO A 254 17.10 -6.15 6.35
C PRO A 254 17.16 -5.42 5.00
N THR A 255 18.33 -5.41 4.38
CA THR A 255 18.50 -4.97 3.01
C THR A 255 17.88 -5.96 2.02
N ALA A 256 17.55 -5.51 0.80
CA ALA A 256 17.05 -6.41 -0.23
C ALA A 256 18.04 -7.55 -0.57
N GLU A 257 19.33 -7.31 -0.43
CA GLU A 257 20.38 -8.30 -0.65
C GLU A 257 20.37 -9.39 0.44
N GLU A 258 20.23 -9.01 1.71
CA GLU A 258 20.05 -9.95 2.82
C GLU A 258 18.75 -10.77 2.70
N VAL A 259 17.65 -10.14 2.25
CA VAL A 259 16.39 -10.84 1.97
C VAL A 259 16.57 -11.88 0.87
N ALA A 260 17.24 -11.50 -0.24
CA ALA A 260 17.51 -12.40 -1.35
C ALA A 260 18.34 -13.62 -0.92
N ASP A 261 19.40 -13.38 -0.15
CA ASP A 261 20.27 -14.44 0.37
C ASP A 261 19.52 -15.35 1.34
N TRP A 262 18.75 -14.77 2.27
CA TRP A 262 18.04 -15.54 3.28
C TRP A 262 17.00 -16.49 2.67
N PHE A 263 16.19 -16.02 1.72
CA PHE A 263 15.23 -16.86 1.01
C PHE A 263 15.94 -17.83 0.05
N GLY A 264 16.96 -17.38 -0.66
CA GLY A 264 17.71 -18.16 -1.65
C GLY A 264 18.41 -19.38 -1.06
N ARG A 265 18.99 -19.28 0.15
CA ARG A 265 19.61 -20.41 0.86
C ARG A 265 18.59 -21.31 1.59
N GLY A 266 17.29 -21.00 1.55
CA GLY A 266 16.25 -21.80 2.19
C GLY A 266 16.17 -21.68 3.72
N ALA A 267 16.73 -20.60 4.30
CA ALA A 267 16.76 -20.36 5.75
C ALA A 267 15.37 -20.33 6.38
N TRP A 268 14.34 -20.00 5.61
CA TRP A 268 12.95 -19.98 6.03
C TRP A 268 12.41 -21.34 6.53
N ARG A 269 13.09 -22.46 6.25
CA ARG A 269 12.77 -23.81 6.75
C ARG A 269 13.39 -24.11 8.11
N GLY A 270 14.34 -23.27 8.54
CA GLY A 270 15.15 -23.50 9.75
C GLY A 270 14.47 -23.10 11.04
N ALA A 271 15.28 -22.98 12.09
CA ALA A 271 14.87 -22.39 13.37
C ALA A 271 14.72 -20.86 13.22
N PRO A 272 13.80 -20.23 13.98
CA PRO A 272 13.67 -18.79 13.95
C PRO A 272 14.93 -18.12 14.49
N GLU A 273 15.45 -17.16 13.72
CA GLU A 273 16.52 -16.27 14.16
C GLU A 273 15.95 -15.15 15.06
N PRO A 274 16.72 -14.61 16.01
CA PRO A 274 16.26 -13.49 16.83
C PRO A 274 15.89 -12.30 15.94
N LEU A 275 14.72 -11.71 16.17
CA LEU A 275 14.36 -10.44 15.55
C LEU A 275 15.30 -9.34 16.07
N PRO A 276 15.58 -8.27 15.30
CA PRO A 276 16.19 -7.06 15.80
C PRO A 276 15.43 -6.57 17.04
N VAL A 277 16.16 -6.07 18.03
CA VAL A 277 15.67 -5.77 19.40
C VAL A 277 14.42 -4.87 19.44
N GLU A 278 14.20 -4.05 18.42
CA GLU A 278 13.04 -3.16 18.32
C GLU A 278 11.70 -3.85 18.06
N TYR A 279 11.72 -5.11 17.59
CA TYR A 279 10.47 -5.88 17.37
C TYR A 279 10.02 -6.64 18.64
N GLN A 280 10.78 -6.60 19.71
CA GLN A 280 10.33 -7.09 21.01
C GLN A 280 9.26 -6.10 21.51
N GLY A 281 8.03 -6.33 21.05
CA GLY A 281 6.87 -5.50 21.34
C GLY A 281 6.86 -5.15 22.82
N HIS A 282 6.55 -3.91 23.11
CA HIS A 282 6.23 -3.46 24.46
C HIS A 282 5.12 -4.39 24.96
N SER A 283 5.54 -5.44 25.67
CA SER A 283 4.65 -6.18 26.53
C SER A 283 4.01 -5.13 27.40
N LEU A 284 2.71 -4.94 27.27
CA LEU A 284 1.95 -4.12 28.19
C LEU A 284 2.39 -4.52 29.58
N PRO A 285 2.79 -3.60 30.46
CA PRO A 285 3.16 -3.94 31.80
C PRO A 285 1.99 -4.70 32.41
N ASP A 286 2.27 -5.94 32.81
CA ASP A 286 1.35 -6.79 33.53
C ASP A 286 0.87 -5.99 34.74
N ARG A 287 -0.35 -5.48 34.69
CA ARG A 287 -1.00 -4.93 35.85
C ARG A 287 -1.39 -6.09 36.76
N SER A 288 -0.41 -6.77 37.31
CA SER A 288 -0.59 -7.57 38.50
C SER A 288 -1.02 -6.61 39.60
N TYR A 289 -2.30 -6.60 39.88
CA TYR A 289 -2.84 -6.04 41.10
C TYR A 289 -2.12 -6.74 42.24
N ALA A 290 -1.14 -6.06 42.84
CA ALA A 290 -0.53 -6.47 44.10
C ALA A 290 -1.63 -6.46 45.14
N THR A 291 -2.18 -7.63 45.44
CA THR A 291 -2.92 -7.90 46.69
C THR A 291 -1.91 -7.71 47.84
N GLY A 292 -1.93 -6.51 48.43
CA GLY A 292 -1.16 -6.21 49.63
C GLY A 292 -1.63 -7.09 50.77
N ALA A 293 -0.82 -8.07 51.12
CA ALA A 293 -0.92 -8.76 52.42
C ALA A 293 -0.47 -7.80 53.51
N ALA A 294 -1.41 -7.26 54.26
CA ALA A 294 -1.14 -6.60 55.54
C ALA A 294 -1.04 -7.65 56.64
N ALA A 295 0.08 -7.71 57.31
CA ALA A 295 0.28 -8.47 58.56
C ALA A 295 -0.35 -7.74 59.76
N PRO A 296 -0.64 -8.44 60.88
CA PRO A 296 -1.61 -8.03 61.87
C PRO A 296 -1.01 -7.28 63.06
N ALA A 297 -1.75 -6.35 63.64
CA ALA A 297 -1.54 -5.90 65.01
C ALA A 297 -2.86 -5.56 65.71
N GLY A 298 -3.22 -6.34 66.62
CA GLY A 298 -3.59 -6.16 67.98
C GLY A 298 -4.89 -5.40 68.42
N HIS A 299 -5.79 -6.22 69.03
CA HIS A 299 -6.64 -5.92 70.21
C HIS A 299 -7.76 -4.83 70.13
N GLY A 300 -8.97 -5.30 70.42
CA GLY A 300 -10.07 -4.47 70.86
C GLY A 300 -11.44 -5.14 70.75
N SER A 301 -11.87 -5.79 71.81
CA SER A 301 -13.20 -6.39 72.00
C SER A 301 -14.33 -5.38 71.94
N ALA A 302 -15.47 -5.75 71.29
CA ALA A 302 -16.82 -5.44 71.83
C ALA A 302 -17.88 -6.19 71.06
N THR A 303 -18.65 -6.87 71.75
CA THR A 303 -19.85 -7.67 71.79
C THR A 303 -21.07 -7.20 70.96
N ALA A 304 -21.86 -8.25 70.58
CA ALA A 304 -23.34 -8.32 70.43
C ALA A 304 -23.91 -7.79 69.06
N ALA A 305 -24.90 -8.38 68.46
CA ALA A 305 -25.83 -9.50 68.70
C ALA A 305 -26.62 -9.76 67.41
N HIS A 306 -26.95 -11.03 67.24
CA HIS A 306 -28.13 -11.62 66.58
C HIS A 306 -28.93 -10.91 65.50
N SER A 307 -29.14 -11.54 64.32
CA SER A 307 -30.38 -12.29 64.11
C SER A 307 -30.39 -13.08 62.79
N ASN A 308 -30.99 -14.25 62.92
CA ASN A 308 -31.30 -15.26 61.92
C ASN A 308 -32.18 -14.77 60.73
N GLY A 309 -32.02 -15.38 59.59
CA GLY A 309 -33.04 -15.36 58.54
C GLY A 309 -32.72 -16.38 57.47
N ALA A 310 -33.38 -17.51 57.51
CA ALA A 310 -33.20 -18.71 56.68
C ALA A 310 -33.75 -18.50 55.26
N PHE A 311 -33.06 -19.13 54.30
CA PHE A 311 -33.52 -20.10 53.30
C PHE A 311 -34.78 -19.77 52.46
N VAL A 312 -34.70 -19.91 51.09
CA VAL A 312 -35.18 -20.99 50.20
C VAL A 312 -34.94 -20.63 48.73
N PRO A 313 -34.67 -21.61 47.83
CA PRO A 313 -34.33 -21.41 46.43
C PRO A 313 -35.58 -21.48 45.54
N GLY A 314 -35.49 -20.91 44.34
CA GLY A 314 -36.52 -21.15 43.35
C GLY A 314 -36.41 -20.30 42.08
N ALA A 315 -36.21 -20.98 40.99
CA ALA A 315 -36.83 -20.83 39.68
C ALA A 315 -36.41 -19.68 38.75
N ASP A 316 -35.85 -20.12 37.63
CA ASP A 316 -36.11 -19.69 36.26
C ASP A 316 -36.41 -18.21 36.00
N THR A 317 -35.49 -17.57 35.30
CA THR A 317 -35.85 -16.35 34.57
C THR A 317 -35.25 -16.38 33.16
N GLU A 318 -36.16 -16.47 32.23
CA GLU A 318 -36.01 -16.39 30.79
C GLU A 318 -35.22 -15.16 30.34
N TRP A 319 -34.37 -15.35 29.35
CA TRP A 319 -33.72 -14.30 28.57
C TRP A 319 -34.74 -13.64 27.65
N ARG A 320 -35.30 -12.51 28.04
CA ARG A 320 -36.06 -11.65 27.13
C ARG A 320 -35.13 -10.75 26.37
N THR A 321 -34.95 -11.05 25.08
CA THR A 321 -34.41 -10.13 24.07
C THR A 321 -35.35 -8.95 23.88
N SER A 322 -35.01 -7.77 24.36
CA SER A 322 -35.68 -6.54 24.04
C SER A 322 -35.16 -5.96 22.71
N VAL A 323 -35.93 -6.13 21.67
CA VAL A 323 -35.73 -5.45 20.37
C VAL A 323 -36.12 -3.99 20.54
N HIS A 324 -35.11 -3.10 20.66
CA HIS A 324 -35.36 -1.66 20.54
C HIS A 324 -35.48 -1.28 19.07
N ARG A 325 -36.71 -0.97 18.69
CA ARG A 325 -37.09 -0.34 17.42
C ARG A 325 -36.52 1.07 17.41
N ALA A 326 -35.47 1.33 16.61
CA ALA A 326 -34.91 2.65 16.42
C ALA A 326 -35.86 3.52 15.65
N ALA A 327 -36.33 4.58 16.30
CA ALA A 327 -37.09 5.65 15.68
C ALA A 327 -36.18 6.46 14.76
N THR A 328 -36.53 6.55 13.50
CA THR A 328 -35.88 7.37 12.49
C THR A 328 -35.99 8.85 12.83
N ARG A 329 -34.96 9.42 13.44
CA ARG A 329 -34.79 10.88 13.50
C ARG A 329 -34.18 11.37 12.20
N ARG A 330 -34.91 12.19 11.44
CA ARG A 330 -34.38 12.96 10.31
C ARG A 330 -33.31 13.93 10.82
N PRO A 331 -32.13 14.00 10.22
CA PRO A 331 -31.11 15.00 10.61
C PRO A 331 -31.56 16.38 10.10
N ASN A 332 -31.67 17.35 11.00
CA ASN A 332 -31.78 18.76 10.67
C ASN A 332 -30.42 19.22 10.10
N LEU A 333 -30.39 19.61 8.84
CA LEU A 333 -29.25 20.23 8.19
C LEU A 333 -28.99 21.64 8.77
N PRO A 334 -27.77 21.96 9.18
CA PRO A 334 -27.46 23.30 9.72
C PRO A 334 -27.53 24.37 8.62
N LEU A 335 -28.15 25.50 8.94
CA LEU A 335 -28.40 26.70 8.12
C LEU A 335 -27.12 27.39 7.56
N LEU A 336 -25.92 26.93 7.92
CA LEU A 336 -24.63 27.57 7.56
C LEU A 336 -24.17 27.34 6.10
N ARG A 337 -24.84 26.51 5.30
CA ARG A 337 -24.45 26.28 3.89
C ARG A 337 -25.07 27.28 2.90
N ARG A 338 -26.11 28.02 3.28
CA ARG A 338 -26.75 28.98 2.37
C ARG A 338 -25.99 30.31 2.20
N SER A 339 -25.18 30.72 3.17
CA SER A 339 -24.41 31.97 3.09
C SER A 339 -23.18 31.91 2.15
N ARG A 340 -22.55 30.73 2.00
CA ARG A 340 -21.38 30.60 1.11
C ARG A 340 -21.75 30.54 -0.37
N LEU A 341 -22.91 29.95 -0.71
CA LEU A 341 -23.39 29.94 -2.10
C LEU A 341 -23.83 31.34 -2.56
N ALA A 342 -24.44 32.12 -1.68
CA ALA A 342 -24.82 33.51 -1.96
C ALA A 342 -23.61 34.42 -2.16
N ALA A 343 -22.51 34.22 -1.42
CA ALA A 343 -21.28 34.97 -1.58
C ALA A 343 -20.55 34.65 -2.90
N LEU A 344 -20.57 33.38 -3.36
CA LEU A 344 -19.99 32.96 -4.63
C LEU A 344 -20.77 33.49 -5.83
N LEU A 345 -22.08 33.51 -5.79
CA LEU A 345 -22.93 34.05 -6.86
C LEU A 345 -22.85 35.60 -6.92
N GLY A 346 -22.72 36.27 -5.78
CA GLY A 346 -22.50 37.73 -5.73
C GLY A 346 -21.14 38.14 -6.29
N GLY A 347 -20.07 37.42 -6.02
CA GLY A 347 -18.72 37.64 -6.54
C GLY A 347 -18.62 37.46 -8.06
N ALA A 348 -19.25 36.43 -8.62
CA ALA A 348 -19.27 36.17 -10.05
C ALA A 348 -20.05 37.28 -10.81
N GLY A 349 -21.16 37.76 -10.25
CA GLY A 349 -21.95 38.88 -10.85
C GLY A 349 -21.17 40.19 -10.92
N LEU A 350 -20.43 40.55 -9.87
CA LEU A 350 -19.58 41.74 -9.84
C LEU A 350 -18.40 41.67 -10.83
N PHE A 351 -17.80 40.51 -10.97
CA PHE A 351 -16.69 40.28 -11.92
C PHE A 351 -17.15 40.40 -13.38
N ILE A 352 -18.31 39.84 -13.75
CA ILE A 352 -18.89 39.98 -15.08
C ILE A 352 -19.28 41.44 -15.39
N ALA A 353 -19.86 42.18 -14.44
CA ALA A 353 -20.18 43.58 -14.60
C ALA A 353 -18.94 44.47 -14.83
N ALA A 354 -17.85 44.21 -14.10
CA ALA A 354 -16.58 44.91 -14.29
C ALA A 354 -15.95 44.63 -15.67
N LEU A 355 -16.05 43.38 -16.16
CA LEU A 355 -15.56 42.99 -17.48
C LEU A 355 -16.35 43.65 -18.62
N LEU A 356 -17.68 43.77 -18.51
CA LEU A 356 -18.53 44.40 -19.49
C LEU A 356 -18.30 45.95 -19.54
N VAL A 357 -18.08 46.58 -18.40
CA VAL A 357 -17.72 48.03 -18.34
C VAL A 357 -16.34 48.29 -18.93
N GLY A 358 -15.37 47.41 -18.71
CA GLY A 358 -14.04 47.47 -19.31
C GLY A 358 -14.08 47.32 -20.84
N MET A 359 -14.90 46.42 -21.37
CA MET A 359 -15.08 46.22 -22.82
C MET A 359 -15.74 47.46 -23.50
N LEU A 360 -16.68 48.12 -22.84
CA LEU A 360 -17.31 49.33 -23.36
C LEU A 360 -16.37 50.54 -23.38
N TRP A 361 -15.37 50.62 -22.50
CA TRP A 361 -14.41 51.70 -22.42
C TRP A 361 -13.20 51.53 -23.37
N PHE A 362 -12.93 50.35 -23.84
CA PHE A 362 -11.81 50.00 -24.73
C PHE A 362 -12.21 49.62 -26.13
N SER A 363 -13.45 49.89 -26.61
CA SER A 363 -13.80 49.70 -28.03
C SER A 363 -13.20 50.88 -28.83
N PRO A 364 -12.29 50.61 -29.79
CA PRO A 364 -11.79 51.66 -30.68
C PRO A 364 -12.90 52.10 -31.61
N SER A 365 -13.08 53.39 -31.70
CA SER A 365 -13.94 54.12 -32.67
C SER A 365 -13.37 54.02 -34.08
#